data_7099e7c39ccae534311104822883418c
#
_entry.id   7099e7c39ccae534311104822883418c
#
_cell.length_a   1.000
_cell.length_b   1.000
_cell.length_c   1.000
_cell.angle_alpha   90.00
_cell.angle_beta   90.00
_cell.angle_gamma   90.00
#
_symmetry.space_group_name_H-M   'P 1'
#
loop_
_entity.id
_entity.type
_entity.pdbx_description
1 polymer ?
#
loop_
_entity_poly.entity_id
_entity_poly.type
_entity_poly.pdbx_seq_one_letter_code
_entity_poly.pdbx_strand_id
1 'polypeptide(L)'
;RDAIRRFEQHLIAQGVLTPAEIEALQARAEAAIEEAIAFGDAGPEPSIEGLTNDVYFVEPDVAADPGRIAPAWARATFGPSVPVNPPPGTREITYSEALREAMAQALANDAKVFLLGEDIGVYGGAFGVTKGLIEEFGPDRVRDTPISENAIIGAAVGSAVMGMRPVAEIQFMDFITLGMEQTVLQGAKIRYMFGGKATVPMVVRLPAGSG
;
A
#
# COMPACT_ATOMS: atom_id res chain seq x y z
N ARG A 1 6.66 25.82 -19.16
CA ARG A 1 7.77 24.84 -19.41
C ARG A 1 7.17 23.47 -19.32
N ASP A 2 6.72 22.94 -20.45
CA ASP A 2 6.02 21.66 -20.56
C ASP A 2 6.99 20.49 -20.29
N ALA A 3 6.71 19.74 -19.25
CA ALA A 3 7.53 18.60 -18.85
C ALA A 3 7.42 17.43 -19.85
N ILE A 4 6.25 17.26 -20.49
CA ILE A 4 6.00 16.20 -21.46
C ILE A 4 6.87 16.43 -22.68
N ARG A 5 6.81 17.61 -23.29
CA ARG A 5 7.64 17.94 -24.47
C ARG A 5 9.14 17.83 -24.22
N ARG A 6 9.59 18.19 -23.00
CA ARG A 6 11.01 18.03 -22.65
C ARG A 6 11.42 16.56 -22.54
N PHE A 7 10.53 15.74 -22.03
CA PHE A 7 10.78 14.30 -21.90
C PHE A 7 10.75 13.62 -23.27
N GLU A 8 9.82 13.98 -24.14
CA GLU A 8 9.79 13.53 -25.54
C GLU A 8 11.11 13.83 -26.28
N GLN A 9 11.59 15.08 -26.17
CA GLN A 9 12.88 15.46 -26.74
C GLN A 9 14.05 14.66 -26.16
N HIS A 10 14.01 14.39 -24.86
CA HIS A 10 15.02 13.56 -24.22
C HIS A 10 15.00 12.12 -24.75
N LEU A 11 13.84 11.51 -24.88
CA LEU A 11 13.69 10.15 -25.41
C LEU A 11 14.17 10.04 -26.85
N ILE A 12 13.88 11.04 -27.70
CA ILE A 12 14.39 11.13 -29.07
C ILE A 12 15.92 11.24 -29.06
N ALA A 13 16.47 12.13 -28.24
CA ALA A 13 17.91 12.35 -28.17
C ALA A 13 18.68 11.11 -27.68
N GLN A 14 18.05 10.26 -26.85
CA GLN A 14 18.60 9.00 -26.39
C GLN A 14 18.35 7.84 -27.37
N GLY A 15 17.66 8.06 -28.47
CA GLY A 15 17.34 7.01 -29.44
C GLY A 15 16.35 5.95 -28.92
N VAL A 16 15.62 6.24 -27.86
CA VAL A 16 14.61 5.33 -27.26
C VAL A 16 13.33 5.32 -28.07
N LEU A 17 12.92 6.50 -28.57
CA LEU A 17 11.74 6.67 -29.43
C LEU A 17 12.07 7.55 -30.62
N THR A 18 11.41 7.29 -31.74
CA THR A 18 11.40 8.14 -32.91
C THR A 18 10.28 9.20 -32.82
N PRO A 19 10.37 10.31 -33.57
CA PRO A 19 9.27 11.28 -33.66
C PRO A 19 7.93 10.65 -34.07
N ALA A 20 7.94 9.70 -35.01
CA ALA A 20 6.74 9.00 -35.44
C ALA A 20 6.10 8.13 -34.36
N GLU A 21 6.93 7.49 -33.52
CA GLU A 21 6.41 6.71 -32.38
C GLU A 21 5.80 7.63 -31.31
N ILE A 22 6.38 8.81 -31.08
CA ILE A 22 5.79 9.82 -30.17
C ILE A 22 4.43 10.27 -30.69
N GLU A 23 4.33 10.61 -31.99
CA GLU A 23 3.07 11.00 -32.60
C GLU A 23 2.00 9.89 -32.50
N ALA A 24 2.39 8.64 -32.72
CA ALA A 24 1.51 7.49 -32.57
C ALA A 24 1.06 7.28 -31.10
N LEU A 25 1.93 7.53 -30.12
CA LEU A 25 1.58 7.46 -28.71
C LEU A 25 0.61 8.57 -28.30
N GLN A 26 0.82 9.79 -28.79
CA GLN A 26 -0.08 10.93 -28.57
C GLN A 26 -1.47 10.65 -29.16
N ALA A 27 -1.54 10.20 -30.42
CA ALA A 27 -2.80 9.86 -31.06
C ALA A 27 -3.56 8.75 -30.32
N ARG A 28 -2.85 7.75 -29.78
CA ARG A 28 -3.46 6.70 -28.95
C ARG A 28 -3.99 7.26 -27.62
N ALA A 29 -3.27 8.18 -27.00
CA ALA A 29 -3.72 8.80 -25.75
C ALA A 29 -4.96 9.66 -25.98
N GLU A 30 -4.99 10.45 -27.05
CA GLU A 30 -6.16 11.25 -27.45
C GLU A 30 -7.37 10.35 -27.74
N ALA A 31 -7.21 9.31 -28.54
CA ALA A 31 -8.28 8.37 -28.85
C ALA A 31 -8.84 7.68 -27.58
N ALA A 32 -7.99 7.32 -26.63
CA ALA A 32 -8.42 6.73 -25.36
C ALA A 32 -9.22 7.72 -24.50
N ILE A 33 -8.87 9.00 -24.53
CA ILE A 33 -9.62 10.05 -23.82
C ILE A 33 -10.99 10.25 -24.48
N GLU A 34 -11.07 10.35 -25.79
CA GLU A 34 -12.33 10.49 -26.52
C GLU A 34 -13.27 9.30 -26.28
N GLU A 35 -12.73 8.07 -26.29
CA GLU A 35 -13.49 6.87 -25.95
C GLU A 35 -14.01 6.92 -24.51
N ALA A 36 -13.18 7.36 -23.57
CA ALA A 36 -13.57 7.47 -22.16
C ALA A 36 -14.66 8.54 -21.94
N ILE A 37 -14.58 9.66 -22.64
CA ILE A 37 -15.61 10.72 -22.63
C ILE A 37 -16.93 10.15 -23.18
N ALA A 38 -16.90 9.53 -24.36
CA ALA A 38 -18.06 8.94 -24.98
C ALA A 38 -18.72 7.86 -24.11
N PHE A 39 -17.89 7.05 -23.43
CA PHE A 39 -18.38 6.06 -22.47
C PHE A 39 -19.06 6.72 -21.26
N GLY A 40 -18.47 7.79 -20.73
CA GLY A 40 -19.05 8.54 -19.60
C GLY A 40 -20.37 9.20 -19.98
N ASP A 41 -20.43 9.85 -21.12
CA ASP A 41 -21.64 10.53 -21.61
C ASP A 41 -22.79 9.57 -21.93
N ALA A 42 -22.46 8.35 -22.37
CA ALA A 42 -23.46 7.29 -22.63
C ALA A 42 -23.89 6.55 -21.36
N GLY A 43 -23.21 6.77 -20.23
CA GLY A 43 -23.48 6.11 -18.97
C GLY A 43 -24.85 6.49 -18.39
N PRO A 44 -25.56 5.57 -17.74
CA PRO A 44 -26.79 5.90 -17.02
C PRO A 44 -26.47 6.74 -15.78
N GLU A 45 -27.39 7.61 -15.41
CA GLU A 45 -27.32 8.31 -14.11
C GLU A 45 -27.30 7.30 -12.95
N PRO A 46 -26.48 7.55 -11.89
CA PRO A 46 -26.46 6.68 -10.72
C PRO A 46 -27.84 6.59 -10.05
N SER A 47 -28.24 5.39 -9.68
CA SER A 47 -29.50 5.19 -8.96
C SER A 47 -29.36 5.48 -7.47
N ILE A 48 -30.45 5.91 -6.83
CA ILE A 48 -30.48 6.13 -5.37
C ILE A 48 -30.23 4.82 -4.63
N GLU A 49 -30.75 3.71 -5.15
CA GLU A 49 -30.54 2.37 -4.58
C GLU A 49 -29.06 1.96 -4.61
N GLY A 50 -28.30 2.51 -5.57
CA GLY A 50 -26.85 2.28 -5.68
C GLY A 50 -25.99 2.97 -4.63
N LEU A 51 -26.54 3.93 -3.85
CA LEU A 51 -25.75 4.73 -2.91
C LEU A 51 -25.04 3.92 -1.81
N THR A 52 -25.57 2.78 -1.45
CA THR A 52 -25.01 1.89 -0.41
C THR A 52 -24.28 0.69 -1.00
N ASN A 53 -24.29 0.53 -2.33
CA ASN A 53 -23.55 -0.53 -2.99
C ASN A 53 -22.06 -0.15 -3.09
N ASP A 54 -21.19 -1.13 -3.12
CA ASP A 54 -19.75 -0.97 -3.32
C ASP A 54 -19.04 -0.06 -2.27
N VAL A 55 -19.69 0.20 -1.13
CA VAL A 55 -19.06 0.93 -0.02
C VAL A 55 -17.90 0.14 0.57
N TYR A 56 -18.01 -1.19 0.58
CA TYR A 56 -16.95 -2.09 1.00
C TYR A 56 -16.66 -3.13 -0.09
N PHE A 57 -15.39 -3.42 -0.29
CA PHE A 57 -15.01 -4.57 -1.12
C PHE A 57 -15.27 -5.86 -0.35
N VAL A 58 -16.11 -6.71 -0.89
CA VAL A 58 -16.40 -8.05 -0.36
C VAL A 58 -15.80 -9.05 -1.35
N GLU A 59 -14.90 -9.91 -0.88
CA GLU A 59 -14.39 -11.03 -1.68
C GLU A 59 -15.55 -11.94 -2.09
N PRO A 60 -15.56 -12.49 -3.31
CA PRO A 60 -16.71 -13.29 -3.81
C PRO A 60 -17.05 -14.50 -2.93
N ASP A 61 -16.08 -15.12 -2.28
CA ASP A 61 -16.26 -16.22 -1.34
C ASP A 61 -16.81 -15.76 0.02
N VAL A 62 -16.66 -14.49 0.37
CA VAL A 62 -17.27 -13.87 1.55
C VAL A 62 -18.73 -13.46 1.28
N ALA A 63 -19.06 -13.09 0.04
CA ALA A 63 -20.44 -12.81 -0.36
C ALA A 63 -21.34 -14.04 -0.27
N ALA A 64 -20.80 -15.25 -0.39
CA ALA A 64 -21.52 -16.51 -0.22
C ALA A 64 -21.85 -16.86 1.24
N ASP A 65 -21.22 -16.19 2.22
CA ASP A 65 -21.43 -16.40 3.66
C ASP A 65 -21.56 -15.05 4.38
N PRO A 66 -22.79 -14.51 4.54
CA PRO A 66 -23.03 -13.21 5.20
C PRO A 66 -22.56 -13.14 6.66
N GLY A 67 -22.31 -14.29 7.31
CA GLY A 67 -21.68 -14.38 8.65
C GLY A 67 -20.18 -14.17 8.61
N ARG A 68 -19.59 -14.12 7.43
CA ARG A 68 -18.14 -14.05 7.19
C ARG A 68 -17.65 -12.63 6.92
N ILE A 69 -17.97 -11.71 7.83
CA ILE A 69 -17.68 -10.26 7.68
C ILE A 69 -16.18 -9.94 7.74
N ALA A 70 -15.35 -10.86 8.21
CA ALA A 70 -13.91 -10.64 8.33
C ALA A 70 -13.10 -11.68 7.53
N PRO A 71 -12.02 -11.26 6.83
CA PRO A 71 -11.06 -12.19 6.24
C PRO A 71 -10.56 -13.20 7.27
N ALA A 72 -10.15 -14.40 6.84
CA ALA A 72 -9.68 -15.46 7.75
C ALA A 72 -8.56 -14.99 8.70
N TRP A 73 -7.67 -14.11 8.21
CA TRP A 73 -6.61 -13.50 9.02
C TRP A 73 -7.16 -12.57 10.12
N ALA A 74 -8.20 -11.79 9.83
CA ALA A 74 -8.80 -10.87 10.81
C ALA A 74 -9.54 -11.64 11.91
N ARG A 75 -10.15 -12.80 11.58
CA ARG A 75 -10.75 -13.70 12.59
C ARG A 75 -9.70 -14.38 13.43
N ALA A 76 -8.58 -14.74 12.85
CA ALA A 76 -7.44 -15.27 13.61
C ALA A 76 -6.85 -14.23 14.58
N THR A 77 -6.93 -12.92 14.21
CA THR A 77 -6.43 -11.81 15.03
C THR A 77 -7.40 -11.40 16.14
N PHE A 78 -8.74 -11.51 15.90
CA PHE A 78 -9.80 -11.12 16.85
C PHE A 78 -10.64 -12.31 17.33
N GLY A 79 -10.18 -13.53 17.08
CA GLY A 79 -10.77 -14.76 17.61
C GLY A 79 -10.71 -14.84 19.14
N PRO A 80 -11.36 -15.84 19.75
CA PRO A 80 -11.34 -16.00 21.18
C PRO A 80 -9.88 -16.03 21.68
N SER A 81 -9.67 -15.41 22.83
CA SER A 81 -8.37 -15.26 23.50
C SER A 81 -7.45 -16.45 23.29
N VAL A 82 -6.20 -16.17 22.92
CA VAL A 82 -5.11 -17.17 22.84
C VAL A 82 -5.24 -18.15 24.02
N PRO A 83 -5.21 -19.48 23.77
CA PRO A 83 -5.25 -20.45 24.83
C PRO A 83 -4.21 -20.12 25.90
N VAL A 84 -4.59 -20.15 27.18
CA VAL A 84 -3.69 -19.88 28.30
C VAL A 84 -2.50 -20.83 28.30
N ASN A 85 -2.63 -22.00 27.68
CA ASN A 85 -1.57 -22.98 27.48
C ASN A 85 -1.21 -23.07 26.00
N PRO A 86 -0.07 -22.48 25.56
CA PRO A 86 0.40 -22.59 24.20
C PRO A 86 0.65 -24.05 23.81
N PRO A 87 0.45 -24.43 22.53
CA PRO A 87 0.72 -25.79 22.05
C PRO A 87 2.18 -26.22 22.31
N PRO A 88 2.44 -27.52 22.45
CA PRO A 88 3.82 -28.04 22.58
C PRO A 88 4.69 -27.58 21.41
N GLY A 89 5.93 -27.15 21.70
CA GLY A 89 6.86 -26.65 20.70
C GLY A 89 6.75 -25.14 20.42
N THR A 90 5.85 -24.44 21.07
CA THR A 90 5.84 -22.97 21.07
C THR A 90 6.92 -22.43 22.00
N ARG A 91 7.41 -21.23 21.67
CA ARG A 91 8.33 -20.48 22.53
C ARG A 91 7.66 -19.18 22.97
N GLU A 92 8.01 -18.76 24.16
CA GLU A 92 7.61 -17.46 24.66
C GLU A 92 8.54 -16.39 24.06
N ILE A 93 7.96 -15.37 23.46
CA ILE A 93 8.67 -14.23 22.89
C ILE A 93 7.94 -12.94 23.24
N THR A 94 8.66 -11.84 23.23
CA THR A 94 8.05 -10.52 23.40
C THR A 94 7.24 -10.12 22.16
N TYR A 95 6.30 -9.20 22.34
CA TYR A 95 5.51 -8.66 21.25
C TYR A 95 6.40 -7.99 20.16
N SER A 96 7.44 -7.27 20.58
CA SER A 96 8.42 -6.67 19.68
C SER A 96 9.19 -7.70 18.85
N GLU A 97 9.61 -8.81 19.49
CA GLU A 97 10.29 -9.91 18.80
C GLU A 97 9.35 -10.57 17.77
N ALA A 98 8.09 -10.80 18.13
CA ALA A 98 7.11 -11.36 17.20
C ALA A 98 6.90 -10.47 15.95
N LEU A 99 6.79 -9.16 16.15
CA LEU A 99 6.70 -8.20 15.03
C LEU A 99 7.96 -8.20 14.17
N ARG A 100 9.14 -8.19 14.79
CA ARG A 100 10.42 -8.24 14.07
C ARG A 100 10.53 -9.50 13.22
N GLU A 101 10.21 -10.66 13.79
CA GLU A 101 10.25 -11.92 13.07
C GLU A 101 9.26 -11.97 11.91
N ALA A 102 8.04 -11.46 12.10
CA ALA A 102 7.05 -11.38 11.04
C ALA A 102 7.55 -10.53 9.86
N MET A 103 8.19 -9.37 10.14
CA MET A 103 8.78 -8.52 9.11
C MET A 103 9.98 -9.19 8.44
N ALA A 104 10.86 -9.84 9.19
CA ALA A 104 11.99 -10.59 8.64
C ALA A 104 11.52 -11.72 7.70
N GLN A 105 10.52 -12.48 8.11
CA GLN A 105 9.93 -13.53 7.29
C GLN A 105 9.27 -12.97 6.01
N ALA A 106 8.55 -11.85 6.12
CA ALA A 106 7.95 -11.20 4.97
C ALA A 106 9.01 -10.72 3.98
N LEU A 107 10.08 -10.08 4.45
CA LEU A 107 11.22 -9.64 3.63
C LEU A 107 11.93 -10.82 2.95
N ALA A 108 12.13 -11.93 3.68
CA ALA A 108 12.80 -13.12 3.15
C ALA A 108 11.97 -13.84 2.07
N ASN A 109 10.65 -13.91 2.26
CA ASN A 109 9.77 -14.71 1.41
C ASN A 109 9.22 -13.95 0.20
N ASP A 110 9.23 -12.63 0.19
CA ASP A 110 8.68 -11.83 -0.90
C ASP A 110 9.60 -10.63 -1.23
N ALA A 111 10.17 -10.68 -2.43
CA ALA A 111 11.03 -9.60 -2.95
C ALA A 111 10.31 -8.25 -3.12
N LYS A 112 8.98 -8.23 -3.14
CA LYS A 112 8.16 -7.01 -3.24
C LYS A 112 7.92 -6.33 -1.90
N VAL A 113 8.16 -7.02 -0.78
CA VAL A 113 8.05 -6.43 0.56
C VAL A 113 9.26 -5.54 0.81
N PHE A 114 9.02 -4.36 1.32
CA PHE A 114 10.05 -3.47 1.85
C PHE A 114 9.46 -2.63 2.99
N LEU A 115 10.33 -2.16 3.87
CA LEU A 115 9.97 -1.32 5.00
C LEU A 115 10.40 0.13 4.70
N LEU A 116 9.58 1.10 5.10
CA LEU A 116 9.93 2.52 5.05
C LEU A 116 9.36 3.24 6.27
N GLY A 117 10.11 4.19 6.81
CA GLY A 117 9.72 4.96 7.98
C GLY A 117 10.91 5.69 8.60
N GLU A 118 10.63 6.42 9.67
CA GLU A 118 11.62 7.21 10.38
C GLU A 118 12.44 6.32 11.32
N ASP A 119 13.78 6.43 11.21
CA ASP A 119 14.75 5.75 12.07
C ASP A 119 14.58 4.21 12.15
N ILE A 120 13.95 3.59 11.17
CA ILE A 120 13.71 2.15 11.14
C ILE A 120 14.91 1.33 10.66
N GLY A 121 15.87 1.97 9.98
CA GLY A 121 17.06 1.34 9.44
C GLY A 121 18.15 1.18 10.49
N VAL A 122 19.16 2.06 10.43
CA VAL A 122 20.35 1.95 11.29
C VAL A 122 20.05 2.03 12.78
N TYR A 123 19.11 2.87 13.18
CA TYR A 123 18.70 2.99 14.57
C TYR A 123 17.87 1.78 15.05
N GLY A 124 17.12 1.14 14.16
CA GLY A 124 16.34 -0.06 14.45
C GLY A 124 14.93 0.21 14.98
N GLY A 125 14.41 1.42 14.73
CA GLY A 125 13.08 1.85 15.17
C GLY A 125 13.05 2.37 16.60
N ALA A 126 12.12 3.28 16.90
CA ALA A 126 11.98 3.92 18.22
C ALA A 126 11.82 2.91 19.38
N PHE A 127 11.25 1.74 19.09
CA PHE A 127 11.03 0.66 20.06
C PHE A 127 11.86 -0.60 19.74
N GLY A 128 12.90 -0.48 18.92
CA GLY A 128 13.82 -1.57 18.58
C GLY A 128 13.22 -2.70 17.74
N VAL A 129 12.04 -2.52 17.18
CA VAL A 129 11.30 -3.58 16.47
C VAL A 129 11.93 -3.95 15.13
N THR A 130 12.63 -3.01 14.49
CA THR A 130 13.30 -3.22 13.18
C THR A 130 14.80 -3.44 13.29
N LYS A 131 15.32 -3.52 14.52
CA LYS A 131 16.76 -3.66 14.78
C LYS A 131 17.36 -4.87 14.07
N GLY A 132 18.45 -4.64 13.32
CA GLY A 132 19.17 -5.69 12.60
C GLY A 132 18.56 -6.04 11.23
N LEU A 133 17.39 -5.49 10.86
CA LEU A 133 16.79 -5.81 9.57
C LEU A 133 17.53 -5.16 8.40
N ILE A 134 18.09 -3.96 8.57
CA ILE A 134 18.86 -3.29 7.51
C ILE A 134 20.16 -4.02 7.22
N GLU A 135 20.83 -4.58 8.21
CA GLU A 135 22.04 -5.37 8.06
C GLU A 135 21.77 -6.69 7.33
N GLU A 136 20.59 -7.28 7.54
CA GLU A 136 20.19 -8.55 6.94
C GLU A 136 19.66 -8.38 5.50
N PHE A 137 18.83 -7.36 5.25
CA PHE A 137 18.11 -7.20 3.98
C PHE A 137 18.58 -6.02 3.13
N GLY A 138 19.42 -5.16 3.67
CA GLY A 138 19.98 -4.00 2.99
C GLY A 138 19.10 -2.75 2.96
N PRO A 139 19.70 -1.59 2.63
CA PRO A 139 19.02 -0.29 2.67
C PRO A 139 17.95 -0.12 1.59
N ASP A 140 17.98 -0.94 0.55
CA ASP A 140 16.92 -0.93 -0.47
C ASP A 140 15.63 -1.58 0.00
N ARG A 141 15.70 -2.44 1.00
CA ARG A 141 14.56 -3.15 1.56
C ARG A 141 14.11 -2.59 2.92
N VAL A 142 14.99 -1.91 3.65
CA VAL A 142 14.70 -1.23 4.91
C VAL A 142 15.17 0.20 4.78
N ARG A 143 14.23 1.12 4.57
CA ARG A 143 14.51 2.50 4.15
C ARG A 143 14.19 3.49 5.25
N ASP A 144 15.21 4.19 5.73
CA ASP A 144 15.01 5.39 6.53
C ASP A 144 14.43 6.53 5.68
N THR A 145 13.52 7.27 6.25
CA THR A 145 12.92 8.47 5.64
C THR A 145 13.15 9.70 6.52
N PRO A 146 13.12 10.89 5.94
CA PRO A 146 12.93 12.11 6.73
C PRO A 146 11.60 12.07 7.49
N ILE A 147 11.46 12.91 8.53
CA ILE A 147 10.20 13.12 9.26
C ILE A 147 9.18 13.75 8.30
N SER A 148 8.27 12.93 7.79
CA SER A 148 7.26 13.34 6.81
C SER A 148 6.18 12.27 6.66
N GLU A 149 5.27 12.17 7.59
CA GLU A 149 4.27 11.10 7.69
C GLU A 149 3.39 11.03 6.45
N ASN A 150 2.99 12.19 5.91
CA ASN A 150 2.23 12.24 4.65
C ASN A 150 3.02 11.63 3.48
N ALA A 151 4.31 11.94 3.37
CA ALA A 151 5.16 11.39 2.31
C ALA A 151 5.44 9.90 2.51
N ILE A 152 5.60 9.42 3.75
CA ILE A 152 5.79 8.00 4.08
C ILE A 152 4.58 7.20 3.61
N ILE A 153 3.38 7.58 4.03
CA ILE A 153 2.15 6.89 3.63
C ILE A 153 1.90 7.05 2.13
N GLY A 154 2.12 8.23 1.55
CA GLY A 154 1.97 8.47 0.12
C GLY A 154 2.91 7.60 -0.73
N ALA A 155 4.16 7.45 -0.31
CA ALA A 155 5.12 6.56 -0.96
C ALA A 155 4.70 5.08 -0.84
N ALA A 156 4.15 4.68 0.31
CA ALA A 156 3.59 3.34 0.50
C ALA A 156 2.41 3.10 -0.44
N VAL A 157 1.43 4.01 -0.51
CA VAL A 157 0.29 3.91 -1.43
C VAL A 157 0.76 3.83 -2.87
N GLY A 158 1.64 4.74 -3.31
CA GLY A 158 2.12 4.78 -4.69
C GLY A 158 2.89 3.50 -5.08
N SER A 159 3.78 3.02 -4.21
CA SER A 159 4.52 1.78 -4.46
C SER A 159 3.63 0.55 -4.45
N ALA A 160 2.60 0.52 -3.59
CA ALA A 160 1.62 -0.57 -3.55
C ALA A 160 0.80 -0.64 -4.85
N VAL A 161 0.37 0.50 -5.39
CA VAL A 161 -0.30 0.58 -6.70
C VAL A 161 0.59 0.04 -7.82
N MET A 162 1.90 0.26 -7.72
CA MET A 162 2.90 -0.28 -8.66
C MET A 162 3.23 -1.77 -8.41
N GLY A 163 2.55 -2.43 -7.49
CA GLY A 163 2.66 -3.86 -7.25
C GLY A 163 3.68 -4.27 -6.18
N MET A 164 4.25 -3.31 -5.43
CA MET A 164 5.06 -3.58 -4.25
C MET A 164 4.17 -3.86 -3.03
N ARG A 165 4.78 -4.33 -1.94
CA ARG A 165 4.10 -4.63 -0.67
C ARG A 165 4.81 -3.90 0.48
N PRO A 166 4.60 -2.60 0.63
CA PRO A 166 5.27 -1.81 1.63
C PRO A 166 4.70 -2.07 3.04
N VAL A 167 5.58 -2.02 4.01
CA VAL A 167 5.28 -1.86 5.43
C VAL A 167 5.75 -0.47 5.82
N ALA A 168 4.83 0.46 5.96
CA ALA A 168 5.11 1.83 6.38
C ALA A 168 5.02 1.95 7.89
N GLU A 169 6.04 2.51 8.52
CA GLU A 169 6.05 2.79 9.95
C GLU A 169 5.91 4.28 10.22
N ILE A 170 4.96 4.62 11.09
CA ILE A 170 4.82 5.93 11.70
C ILE A 170 5.14 5.77 13.18
N GLN A 171 5.98 6.64 13.73
CA GLN A 171 6.57 6.45 15.06
C GLN A 171 5.55 6.38 16.21
N PHE A 172 4.43 7.09 16.11
CA PHE A 172 3.35 7.08 17.09
C PHE A 172 1.98 7.13 16.42
N MET A 173 1.00 6.45 17.00
CA MET A 173 -0.36 6.41 16.49
C MET A 173 -0.98 7.81 16.33
N ASP A 174 -0.62 8.75 17.19
CA ASP A 174 -1.09 10.14 17.15
C ASP A 174 -0.78 10.82 15.81
N PHE A 175 0.37 10.48 15.21
CA PHE A 175 0.84 11.09 13.97
C PHE A 175 0.18 10.51 12.71
N ILE A 176 -0.67 9.49 12.83
CA ILE A 176 -1.45 8.98 11.68
C ILE A 176 -2.31 10.10 11.08
N THR A 177 -2.73 11.07 11.89
CA THR A 177 -3.50 12.21 11.41
C THR A 177 -2.79 13.00 10.32
N LEU A 178 -1.46 13.05 10.34
CA LEU A 178 -0.64 13.68 9.30
C LEU A 178 -0.63 12.88 7.99
N GLY A 179 -0.84 11.56 8.06
CA GLY A 179 -0.92 10.67 6.91
C GLY A 179 -2.35 10.31 6.49
N MET A 180 -3.38 10.87 7.14
CA MET A 180 -4.79 10.50 6.90
C MET A 180 -5.25 10.80 5.47
N GLU A 181 -4.75 11.87 4.85
CA GLU A 181 -5.05 12.15 3.45
C GLU A 181 -4.68 10.96 2.56
N GLN A 182 -3.44 10.49 2.67
CA GLN A 182 -2.95 9.38 1.85
C GLN A 182 -3.62 8.05 2.21
N THR A 183 -3.92 7.85 3.49
CA THR A 183 -4.59 6.62 3.95
C THR A 183 -6.04 6.56 3.47
N VAL A 184 -6.81 7.64 3.69
CA VAL A 184 -8.26 7.65 3.47
C VAL A 184 -8.63 8.08 2.05
N LEU A 185 -8.04 9.19 1.55
CA LEU A 185 -8.40 9.70 0.23
C LEU A 185 -7.76 8.89 -0.90
N GLN A 186 -6.55 8.39 -0.70
CA GLN A 186 -5.83 7.62 -1.71
C GLN A 186 -5.96 6.11 -1.44
N GLY A 187 -5.36 5.62 -0.36
CA GLY A 187 -5.25 4.18 -0.10
C GLY A 187 -6.60 3.46 -0.06
N ALA A 188 -7.57 3.99 0.69
CA ALA A 188 -8.87 3.36 0.83
C ALA A 188 -9.77 3.48 -0.41
N LYS A 189 -9.65 4.56 -1.19
CA LYS A 189 -10.57 4.85 -2.30
C LYS A 189 -10.06 4.44 -3.67
N ILE A 190 -8.74 4.32 -3.85
CA ILE A 190 -8.13 4.14 -5.17
C ILE A 190 -8.68 2.92 -5.91
N ARG A 191 -8.97 1.83 -5.20
CA ARG A 191 -9.56 0.64 -5.81
C ARG A 191 -10.92 0.94 -6.43
N TYR A 192 -11.78 1.63 -5.71
CA TYR A 192 -13.09 2.04 -6.21
C TYR A 192 -12.96 3.03 -7.36
N MET A 193 -12.16 4.08 -7.18
CA MET A 193 -11.97 5.14 -8.20
C MET A 193 -11.40 4.61 -9.51
N PHE A 194 -10.64 3.53 -9.48
CA PHE A 194 -10.04 2.89 -10.67
C PHE A 194 -10.81 1.63 -11.13
N GLY A 195 -12.08 1.51 -10.76
CA GLY A 195 -12.93 0.40 -11.22
C GLY A 195 -12.38 -0.99 -10.86
N GLY A 196 -11.75 -1.14 -9.69
CA GLY A 196 -11.17 -2.38 -9.23
C GLY A 196 -9.80 -2.75 -9.83
N LYS A 197 -9.27 -1.96 -10.77
CA LYS A 197 -7.99 -2.25 -11.46
C LYS A 197 -6.76 -1.99 -10.60
N ALA A 198 -6.87 -1.11 -9.59
CA ALA A 198 -5.78 -0.82 -8.67
C ALA A 198 -6.00 -1.53 -7.33
N THR A 199 -4.91 -1.96 -6.70
CA THR A 199 -4.87 -2.50 -5.34
C THR A 199 -3.78 -1.82 -4.54
N VAL A 200 -3.97 -1.73 -3.23
CA VAL A 200 -3.01 -1.11 -2.31
C VAL A 200 -2.64 -2.10 -1.20
N PRO A 201 -1.88 -3.15 -1.52
CA PRO A 201 -1.46 -4.16 -0.54
C PRO A 201 -0.33 -3.60 0.34
N MET A 202 -0.68 -2.73 1.27
CA MET A 202 0.27 -2.14 2.22
C MET A 202 -0.12 -2.45 3.66
N VAL A 203 0.86 -2.36 4.56
CA VAL A 203 0.66 -2.37 6.00
C VAL A 203 1.14 -1.03 6.55
N VAL A 204 0.36 -0.41 7.42
CA VAL A 204 0.79 0.74 8.22
C VAL A 204 0.96 0.27 9.65
N ARG A 205 2.16 0.41 10.19
CA ARG A 205 2.52 0.03 11.55
C ARG A 205 2.71 1.28 12.42
N LEU A 206 2.00 1.32 13.52
CA LEU A 206 2.05 2.44 14.45
C LEU A 206 2.04 1.89 15.88
N PRO A 207 2.99 2.25 16.73
CA PRO A 207 2.91 1.99 18.15
C PRO A 207 1.76 2.81 18.78
N ALA A 208 0.94 2.17 19.58
CA ALA A 208 -0.14 2.79 20.33
C ALA A 208 -0.02 2.39 21.80
N GLY A 209 -0.41 3.29 22.69
CA GLY A 209 -0.38 3.08 24.13
C GLY A 209 -0.08 4.37 24.87
N SER A 210 -0.33 4.38 26.18
CA SER A 210 0.13 5.44 27.06
C SER A 210 1.59 5.19 27.40
N GLY A 211 2.44 6.14 27.07
CA GLY A 211 3.84 6.15 27.50
C GLY A 211 3.97 6.52 28.97
#